data_5172ac912cf248020d95c24e8dc91265
#
_entry.id   5172ac912cf248020d95c24e8dc91265
#
_cell.length_a   1.000
_cell.length_b   1.000
_cell.length_c   1.000
_cell.angle_alpha   90.00
_cell.angle_beta   90.00
_cell.angle_gamma   90.00
#
_symmetry.space_group_name_H-M   'P 1'
#
loop_
_entity.id
_entity.type
_entity.pdbx_description
1 polymer ?
#
loop_
_entity_poly.entity_id
_entity_poly.type
_entity_poly.pdbx_seq_one_letter_code
_entity_poly.pdbx_strand_id
1 'polypeptide(L)'
;MLCVTHRILKYSDCSAECLVLSLIYIDRLIQSGKIPVNSLTVHRVIITSVMIAIKFFDDSFCVNSFYAQIGGVQTEELNNLEMVFLKSINFTLLVTCEDYQRYRNELYLHVRNGFCTCCCHCSIPPLEMVAENSNMMLRYSPRKAAFSSPRNVVQNPYEDGM
;
A
#
# COMPACT_ATOMS: atom_id res chain seq x y z
N MET A 1 1.48 1.32 20.89
CA MET A 1 2.34 1.43 19.68
C MET A 1 1.41 1.41 18.47
N LEU A 2 1.21 2.53 17.78
CA LEU A 2 0.34 2.61 16.61
C LEU A 2 0.92 1.70 15.53
N CYS A 3 0.12 0.79 15.00
CA CYS A 3 0.53 -0.10 13.92
C CYS A 3 1.01 0.74 12.72
N VAL A 4 2.08 0.31 12.05
CA VAL A 4 2.65 1.01 10.87
C VAL A 4 1.59 1.23 9.79
N THR A 5 0.73 0.25 9.55
CA THR A 5 -0.40 0.35 8.62
C THR A 5 -1.36 1.47 8.97
N HIS A 6 -1.70 1.65 10.26
CA HIS A 6 -2.56 2.76 10.69
C HIS A 6 -1.90 4.12 10.48
N ARG A 7 -0.58 4.23 10.69
CA ARG A 7 0.16 5.47 10.41
C ARG A 7 0.17 5.79 8.93
N ILE A 8 0.39 4.79 8.08
CA ILE A 8 0.36 4.97 6.62
C ILE A 8 -1.03 5.45 6.20
N LEU A 9 -2.10 4.75 6.58
CA LEU A 9 -3.48 5.14 6.27
C LEU A 9 -3.82 6.57 6.71
N LYS A 10 -3.32 6.97 7.87
CA LYS A 10 -3.60 8.29 8.41
C LYS A 10 -2.87 9.42 7.68
N TYR A 11 -1.66 9.16 7.18
CA TYR A 11 -0.78 10.21 6.69
C TYR A 11 -0.51 10.17 5.19
N SER A 12 -0.69 9.04 4.50
CA SER A 12 -0.39 8.92 3.07
C SER A 12 -1.60 9.12 2.15
N ASP A 13 -2.80 9.31 2.71
CA ASP A 13 -4.04 9.45 1.92
C ASP A 13 -4.20 8.37 0.83
N CYS A 14 -3.72 7.16 1.14
CA CYS A 14 -3.75 6.04 0.21
C CYS A 14 -5.14 5.40 0.13
N SER A 15 -5.45 4.82 -1.03
CA SER A 15 -6.67 4.05 -1.22
C SER A 15 -6.68 2.78 -0.35
N ALA A 16 -7.86 2.34 0.06
CA ALA A 16 -7.99 1.09 0.84
C ALA A 16 -7.55 -0.13 0.02
N GLU A 17 -7.65 -0.03 -1.28
CA GLU A 17 -7.24 -1.03 -2.26
C GLU A 17 -5.74 -1.35 -2.14
N CYS A 18 -4.90 -0.34 -1.90
CA CYS A 18 -3.47 -0.51 -1.71
C CYS A 18 -3.11 -1.42 -0.55
N LEU A 19 -3.94 -1.48 0.49
CA LEU A 19 -3.72 -2.40 1.61
C LEU A 19 -3.94 -3.86 1.20
N VAL A 20 -4.99 -4.13 0.41
CA VAL A 20 -5.25 -5.48 -0.11
C VAL A 20 -4.12 -5.90 -1.05
N LEU A 21 -3.72 -4.99 -1.96
CA LEU A 21 -2.60 -5.24 -2.87
C LEU A 21 -1.29 -5.53 -2.12
N SER A 22 -1.02 -4.76 -1.05
CA SER A 22 0.18 -4.98 -0.25
C SER A 22 0.24 -6.36 0.39
N LEU A 23 -0.90 -6.92 0.82
CA LEU A 23 -0.97 -8.28 1.35
C LEU A 23 -0.69 -9.32 0.27
N ILE A 24 -1.23 -9.13 -0.94
CA ILE A 24 -0.94 -9.99 -2.09
C ILE A 24 0.56 -9.97 -2.41
N TYR A 25 1.20 -8.80 -2.35
CA TYR A 25 2.64 -8.67 -2.59
C TYR A 25 3.48 -9.34 -1.49
N ILE A 26 3.03 -9.27 -0.22
CA ILE A 26 3.68 -9.97 0.88
C ILE A 26 3.60 -11.49 0.67
N ASP A 27 2.44 -12.01 0.26
CA ASP A 27 2.29 -13.44 -0.02
C ASP A 27 3.20 -13.89 -1.18
N ARG A 28 3.29 -13.10 -2.26
CA ARG A 28 4.24 -13.35 -3.35
C ARG A 28 5.69 -13.36 -2.86
N LEU A 29 6.02 -12.45 -1.94
CA LEU A 29 7.35 -12.40 -1.32
C LEU A 29 7.63 -13.67 -0.51
N ILE A 30 6.68 -14.10 0.33
CA ILE A 30 6.80 -15.33 1.13
C ILE A 30 6.96 -16.55 0.23
N GLN A 31 6.14 -16.65 -0.83
CA GLN A 31 6.21 -17.74 -1.80
C GLN A 31 7.55 -17.77 -2.57
N SER A 32 8.18 -16.62 -2.79
CA SER A 32 9.49 -16.55 -3.42
C SER A 32 10.60 -17.21 -2.59
N GLY A 33 10.42 -17.32 -1.29
CA GLY A 33 11.40 -17.87 -0.35
C GLY A 33 12.73 -17.11 -0.23
N LYS A 34 12.84 -15.95 -0.93
CA LYS A 34 14.10 -15.19 -1.01
C LYS A 34 14.38 -14.34 0.22
N ILE A 35 13.33 -13.90 0.91
CA ILE A 35 13.43 -13.04 2.09
C ILE A 35 12.67 -13.69 3.24
N PRO A 36 13.32 -13.94 4.39
CA PRO A 36 12.63 -14.47 5.56
C PRO A 36 11.74 -13.39 6.17
N VAL A 37 10.44 -13.67 6.29
CA VAL A 37 9.49 -12.81 7.02
C VAL A 37 9.39 -13.31 8.45
N ASN A 38 9.92 -12.54 9.38
CA ASN A 38 9.91 -12.84 10.81
C ASN A 38 9.62 -11.57 11.62
N SER A 39 9.58 -11.68 12.93
CA SER A 39 9.27 -10.57 13.84
C SER A 39 10.21 -9.35 13.69
N LEU A 40 11.44 -9.56 13.23
CA LEU A 40 12.43 -8.49 13.04
C LEU A 40 12.29 -7.79 11.67
N THR A 41 11.84 -8.52 10.65
CA THR A 41 11.73 -8.02 9.28
C THR A 41 10.32 -7.56 8.90
N VAL A 42 9.29 -8.01 9.64
CA VAL A 42 7.87 -7.79 9.28
C VAL A 42 7.53 -6.31 9.11
N HIS A 43 8.03 -5.41 9.96
CA HIS A 43 7.73 -3.98 9.85
C HIS A 43 8.30 -3.37 8.57
N ARG A 44 9.52 -3.78 8.21
CA ARG A 44 10.19 -3.36 6.97
C ARG A 44 9.47 -3.89 5.74
N VAL A 45 9.01 -5.13 5.79
CA VAL A 45 8.22 -5.76 4.71
C VAL A 45 6.89 -5.03 4.54
N ILE A 46 6.16 -4.73 5.62
CA ILE A 46 4.88 -4.03 5.56
C ILE A 46 5.03 -2.63 4.95
N ILE A 47 5.94 -1.80 5.46
CA ILE A 47 6.10 -0.44 4.93
C ILE A 47 6.50 -0.45 3.46
N THR A 48 7.39 -1.37 3.07
CA THR A 48 7.85 -1.48 1.69
C THR A 48 6.73 -1.96 0.76
N SER A 49 5.97 -2.99 1.15
CA SER A 49 4.87 -3.52 0.34
C SER A 49 3.75 -2.50 0.13
N VAL A 50 3.37 -1.76 1.18
CA VAL A 50 2.34 -0.72 1.07
C VAL A 50 2.83 0.44 0.20
N MET A 51 4.06 0.90 0.37
CA MET A 51 4.65 1.94 -0.48
C MET A 51 4.66 1.52 -1.96
N ILE A 52 5.05 0.27 -2.26
CA ILE A 52 5.04 -0.25 -3.63
C ILE A 52 3.60 -0.30 -4.17
N ALA A 53 2.63 -0.73 -3.36
CA ALA A 53 1.24 -0.78 -3.76
C ALA A 53 0.70 0.61 -4.10
N ILE A 54 0.98 1.62 -3.28
CA ILE A 54 0.58 3.01 -3.54
C ILE A 54 1.24 3.52 -4.83
N LYS A 55 2.54 3.36 -4.99
CA LYS A 55 3.27 3.83 -6.18
C LYS A 55 2.82 3.16 -7.48
N PHE A 56 2.29 1.94 -7.40
CA PHE A 56 1.83 1.19 -8.58
C PHE A 56 0.35 1.44 -8.89
N PHE A 57 -0.49 1.65 -7.88
CA PHE A 57 -1.94 1.66 -8.04
C PHE A 57 -2.56 3.06 -7.92
N ASP A 58 -2.10 3.89 -6.99
CA ASP A 58 -2.66 5.23 -6.80
C ASP A 58 -2.05 6.24 -7.79
N ASP A 59 -2.88 7.18 -8.26
CA ASP A 59 -2.45 8.27 -9.15
C ASP A 59 -1.56 9.27 -8.43
N SER A 60 -1.68 9.39 -7.12
CA SER A 60 -0.91 10.30 -6.28
C SER A 60 -0.10 9.53 -5.25
N PHE A 61 1.19 9.72 -5.23
CA PHE A 61 2.08 9.10 -4.25
C PHE A 61 3.15 10.09 -3.78
N CYS A 62 3.68 9.85 -2.59
CA CYS A 62 4.73 10.65 -2.00
C CYS A 62 6.12 10.11 -2.36
N VAL A 63 7.15 10.90 -2.06
CA VAL A 63 8.55 10.48 -2.20
C VAL A 63 8.93 9.46 -1.12
N ASN A 64 9.93 8.64 -1.39
CA ASN A 64 10.35 7.58 -0.46
C ASN A 64 10.74 8.08 0.93
N SER A 65 11.30 9.30 1.04
CA SER A 65 11.63 9.91 2.33
C SER A 65 10.41 10.11 3.23
N PHE A 66 9.24 10.39 2.66
CA PHE A 66 8.00 10.51 3.40
C PHE A 66 7.56 9.16 4.00
N TYR A 67 7.58 8.09 3.20
CA TYR A 67 7.25 6.75 3.70
C TYR A 67 8.27 6.23 4.71
N ALA A 68 9.55 6.56 4.51
CA ALA A 68 10.62 6.23 5.44
C ALA A 68 10.38 6.85 6.82
N GLN A 69 9.98 8.12 6.86
CA GLN A 69 9.62 8.83 8.09
C GLN A 69 8.41 8.19 8.78
N ILE A 70 7.36 7.84 8.03
CA ILE A 70 6.18 7.15 8.58
C ILE A 70 6.56 5.78 9.13
N GLY A 71 7.38 5.01 8.39
CA GLY A 71 7.83 3.67 8.76
C GLY A 71 8.86 3.65 9.88
N GLY A 72 9.50 4.79 10.17
CA GLY A 72 10.59 4.86 11.14
C GLY A 72 11.86 4.16 10.66
N VAL A 73 12.12 4.19 9.36
CA VAL A 73 13.32 3.66 8.69
C VAL A 73 14.08 4.80 8.00
N GLN A 74 15.36 4.59 7.69
CA GLN A 74 16.12 5.57 6.91
C GLN A 74 15.69 5.50 5.42
N THR A 75 15.76 6.64 4.73
CA THR A 75 15.36 6.73 3.31
C THR A 75 16.19 5.80 2.43
N GLU A 76 17.51 5.75 2.66
CA GLU A 76 18.42 4.88 1.93
C GLU A 76 18.09 3.40 2.17
N GLU A 77 17.77 3.04 3.42
CA GLU A 77 17.31 1.69 3.75
C GLU A 77 16.03 1.35 2.99
N LEU A 78 15.05 2.25 2.99
CA LEU A 78 13.77 2.02 2.29
C LEU A 78 13.97 1.89 0.78
N ASN A 79 14.85 2.69 0.17
CA ASN A 79 15.19 2.56 -1.25
C ASN A 79 15.78 1.18 -1.59
N ASN A 80 16.69 0.70 -0.73
CA ASN A 80 17.25 -0.64 -0.88
C ASN A 80 16.20 -1.74 -0.70
N LEU A 81 15.34 -1.60 0.31
CA LEU A 81 14.25 -2.55 0.57
C LEU A 81 13.27 -2.61 -0.61
N GLU A 82 12.92 -1.47 -1.21
CA GLU A 82 12.07 -1.41 -2.41
C GLU A 82 12.67 -2.23 -3.54
N MET A 83 13.95 -2.01 -3.84
CA MET A 83 14.63 -2.72 -4.92
C MET A 83 14.74 -4.23 -4.66
N VAL A 84 15.08 -4.61 -3.43
CA VAL A 84 15.19 -6.03 -3.03
C VAL A 84 13.82 -6.70 -3.08
N PHE A 85 12.77 -6.03 -2.62
CA PHE A 85 11.39 -6.52 -2.66
C PHE A 85 10.95 -6.78 -4.09
N LEU A 86 11.05 -5.77 -4.97
CA LEU A 86 10.66 -5.87 -6.38
C LEU A 86 11.37 -7.00 -7.11
N LYS A 87 12.69 -7.13 -6.92
CA LYS A 87 13.49 -8.24 -7.47
C LYS A 87 13.03 -9.60 -6.93
N SER A 88 12.64 -9.67 -5.66
CA SER A 88 12.20 -10.91 -5.04
C SER A 88 10.91 -11.44 -5.62
N ILE A 89 9.95 -10.56 -5.95
CA ILE A 89 8.68 -10.90 -6.60
C ILE A 89 8.77 -10.87 -8.13
N ASN A 90 9.99 -10.74 -8.71
CA ASN A 90 10.24 -10.63 -10.14
C ASN A 90 9.42 -9.50 -10.80
N PHE A 91 9.24 -8.36 -10.14
CA PHE A 91 8.43 -7.22 -10.59
C PHE A 91 6.97 -7.58 -10.94
N THR A 92 6.45 -8.68 -10.40
CA THR A 92 5.09 -9.13 -10.64
C THR A 92 4.13 -8.33 -9.75
N LEU A 93 3.72 -7.14 -10.20
CA LEU A 93 2.84 -6.23 -9.48
C LEU A 93 1.38 -6.32 -9.94
N LEU A 94 1.15 -6.73 -11.18
CA LEU A 94 -0.21 -6.86 -11.71
C LEU A 94 -1.00 -7.90 -10.91
N VAL A 95 -2.21 -7.51 -10.47
CA VAL A 95 -3.15 -8.36 -9.74
C VAL A 95 -4.44 -8.44 -10.54
N THR A 96 -4.96 -9.66 -10.73
CA THR A 96 -6.24 -9.85 -11.41
C THR A 96 -7.39 -9.43 -10.51
N CYS A 97 -8.54 -9.07 -11.11
CA CYS A 97 -9.75 -8.76 -10.34
C CYS A 97 -10.17 -9.93 -9.44
N GLU A 98 -10.02 -11.16 -9.93
CA GLU A 98 -10.37 -12.39 -9.22
C GLU A 98 -9.50 -12.59 -7.98
N ASP A 99 -8.18 -12.42 -8.12
CA ASP A 99 -7.25 -12.50 -6.99
C ASP A 99 -7.54 -11.41 -5.95
N TYR A 100 -7.75 -10.17 -6.41
CA TYR A 100 -8.08 -9.06 -5.53
C TYR A 100 -9.37 -9.34 -4.73
N GLN A 101 -10.44 -9.78 -5.40
CA GLN A 101 -11.72 -10.09 -4.76
C GLN A 101 -11.59 -11.24 -3.76
N ARG A 102 -10.82 -12.27 -4.09
CA ARG A 102 -10.56 -13.39 -3.17
C ARG A 102 -9.90 -12.89 -1.88
N TYR A 103 -8.82 -12.14 -1.95
CA TYR A 103 -8.14 -11.58 -0.77
C TYR A 103 -9.04 -10.66 0.03
N ARG A 104 -9.78 -9.77 -0.64
CA ARG A 104 -10.74 -8.88 0.02
C ARG A 104 -11.81 -9.66 0.78
N ASN A 105 -12.36 -10.70 0.19
CA ASN A 105 -13.38 -11.54 0.82
C ASN A 105 -12.81 -12.31 2.03
N GLU A 106 -11.62 -12.86 1.92
CA GLU A 106 -10.93 -13.53 3.03
C GLU A 106 -10.69 -12.57 4.20
N LEU A 107 -10.23 -11.36 3.92
CA LEU A 107 -10.06 -10.32 4.93
C LEU A 107 -11.38 -9.96 5.62
N TYR A 108 -12.45 -9.79 4.84
CA TYR A 108 -13.78 -9.51 5.39
C TYR A 108 -14.27 -10.62 6.33
N LEU A 109 -14.12 -11.87 5.91
CA LEU A 109 -14.48 -13.03 6.73
C LEU A 109 -13.64 -13.10 8.01
N HIS A 110 -12.34 -12.80 7.90
CA HIS A 110 -11.42 -12.79 9.05
C HIS A 110 -11.84 -11.74 10.09
N VAL A 111 -12.16 -10.54 9.66
CA VAL A 111 -12.65 -9.46 10.54
C VAL A 111 -14.01 -9.82 11.14
N ARG A 112 -14.93 -10.35 10.35
CA ARG A 112 -16.27 -10.72 10.81
C ARG A 112 -16.26 -11.84 11.85
N ASN A 113 -15.35 -12.80 11.73
CA ASN A 113 -15.20 -13.93 12.65
C ASN A 113 -14.44 -13.57 13.94
N GLY A 114 -14.09 -12.31 14.16
CA GLY A 114 -13.48 -11.81 15.40
C GLY A 114 -12.05 -12.26 15.63
N PHE A 115 -11.36 -12.77 14.60
CA PHE A 115 -9.94 -13.15 14.71
C PHE A 115 -9.00 -11.94 14.82
N CYS A 116 -9.49 -10.72 14.55
CA CYS A 116 -8.70 -9.51 14.67
C CYS A 116 -8.92 -8.85 16.03
N THR A 117 -8.05 -9.11 16.99
CA THR A 117 -8.07 -8.46 18.32
C THR A 117 -7.39 -7.08 18.34
N CYS A 118 -6.76 -6.66 17.24
CA CYS A 118 -5.95 -5.43 17.21
C CYS A 118 -6.67 -4.23 16.56
N CYS A 119 -7.86 -4.40 16.00
CA CYS A 119 -8.51 -3.35 15.21
C CYS A 119 -9.70 -2.72 15.90
N CYS A 120 -9.43 -1.72 16.68
CA CYS A 120 -10.35 -0.62 16.83
C CYS A 120 -10.68 -0.03 15.44
N HIS A 121 -11.93 -0.20 14.99
CA HIS A 121 -12.60 0.64 13.98
C HIS A 121 -12.07 0.62 12.52
N CYS A 122 -11.72 -0.51 11.97
CA CYS A 122 -11.67 -0.64 10.51
C CYS A 122 -13.07 -1.02 10.00
N SER A 123 -13.88 -0.02 9.68
CA SER A 123 -15.13 -0.23 8.93
C SER A 123 -14.75 -0.55 7.48
N ILE A 124 -14.65 -1.83 7.15
CA ILE A 124 -14.61 -2.25 5.75
C ILE A 124 -16.05 -2.13 5.22
N PRO A 125 -16.31 -1.27 4.22
CA PRO A 125 -17.67 -1.13 3.71
C PRO A 125 -18.18 -2.47 3.17
N PRO A 126 -19.49 -2.78 3.36
CA PRO A 126 -20.09 -4.01 2.82
C PRO A 126 -19.94 -4.04 1.30
N LEU A 127 -19.68 -5.22 0.78
CA LEU A 127 -19.68 -5.49 -0.65
C LEU A 127 -21.10 -5.21 -1.18
N GLU A 128 -21.28 -4.07 -1.86
CA GLU A 128 -22.36 -4.00 -2.85
C GLU A 128 -21.96 -4.94 -3.98
N MET A 129 -22.78 -5.95 -4.20
CA MET A 129 -22.65 -6.88 -5.30
C MET A 129 -22.75 -6.09 -6.60
N VAL A 130 -21.62 -5.70 -7.15
CA VAL A 130 -21.55 -5.22 -8.52
C VAL A 130 -21.63 -6.46 -9.40
N ALA A 131 -22.81 -6.63 -9.99
CA ALA A 131 -23.09 -7.68 -10.94
C ALA A 131 -22.07 -7.65 -12.09
N GLU A 132 -21.56 -8.83 -12.37
CA GLU A 132 -20.92 -9.34 -13.56
C GLU A 132 -20.77 -8.38 -14.75
N ASN A 133 -19.52 -7.98 -15.03
CA ASN A 133 -19.04 -7.86 -16.40
C ASN A 133 -17.56 -8.21 -16.47
N SER A 134 -17.31 -9.38 -17.00
CA SER A 134 -16.03 -9.95 -17.37
C SER A 134 -15.28 -8.99 -18.33
N ASN A 135 -14.09 -8.60 -17.99
CA ASN A 135 -13.13 -7.74 -18.68
C ASN A 135 -13.08 -6.28 -18.22
N MET A 136 -12.92 -6.06 -16.94
CA MET A 136 -12.47 -4.75 -16.45
C MET A 136 -11.15 -4.90 -15.70
N MET A 137 -10.05 -4.46 -16.33
CA MET A 137 -8.95 -3.86 -15.58
C MET A 137 -9.57 -2.92 -14.55
N LEU A 138 -9.15 -3.02 -13.29
CA LEU A 138 -9.56 -2.10 -12.25
C LEU A 138 -9.31 -0.66 -12.74
N ARG A 139 -10.33 -0.03 -13.32
CA ARG A 139 -10.33 1.39 -13.61
C ARG A 139 -10.82 2.09 -12.37
N TYR A 140 -9.88 2.66 -11.66
CA TYR A 140 -10.12 3.58 -10.57
C TYR A 140 -11.02 4.74 -11.03
N SER A 141 -12.14 4.96 -10.36
CA SER A 141 -12.90 6.21 -10.45
C SER A 141 -12.45 7.12 -9.30
N PRO A 142 -11.81 8.27 -9.57
CA PRO A 142 -11.34 9.13 -8.50
C PRO A 142 -12.52 9.72 -7.74
N ARG A 143 -12.65 9.40 -6.45
CA ARG A 143 -13.48 10.17 -5.56
C ARG A 143 -12.84 11.56 -5.43
N LYS A 144 -13.49 12.57 -5.97
CA LYS A 144 -13.16 13.98 -5.72
C LYS A 144 -13.34 14.28 -4.24
N ALA A 145 -12.29 14.13 -3.46
CA ALA A 145 -12.22 14.73 -2.15
C ALA A 145 -11.65 16.15 -2.33
N ALA A 146 -12.51 17.14 -2.18
CA ALA A 146 -12.10 18.52 -2.03
C ALA A 146 -11.40 18.66 -0.67
N PHE A 147 -10.08 18.65 -0.68
CA PHE A 147 -9.30 19.08 0.46
C PHE A 147 -8.33 20.16 0.01
N SER A 148 -8.63 21.38 0.38
CA SER A 148 -7.75 22.54 0.26
C SER A 148 -6.72 22.47 1.38
N SER A 149 -5.50 22.11 1.08
CA SER A 149 -4.34 22.27 1.94
C SER A 149 -3.22 22.96 1.18
N PRO A 150 -2.47 23.89 1.80
CA PRO A 150 -1.52 24.73 1.07
C PRO A 150 -0.33 23.91 0.59
N ARG A 151 -0.13 23.91 -0.70
CA ARG A 151 1.06 23.36 -1.34
C ARG A 151 2.24 24.28 -1.05
N ASN A 152 3.18 23.83 -0.26
CA ASN A 152 4.52 24.39 -0.30
C ASN A 152 5.18 23.97 -1.62
N VAL A 153 5.09 24.84 -2.60
CA VAL A 153 5.87 24.77 -3.82
C VAL A 153 7.31 25.08 -3.41
N VAL A 154 8.16 24.08 -3.38
CA VAL A 154 9.60 24.28 -3.30
C VAL A 154 10.01 24.84 -4.66
N GLN A 155 10.24 26.16 -4.71
CA GLN A 155 10.86 26.82 -5.85
C GLN A 155 12.28 26.31 -6.01
N ASN A 156 12.59 25.88 -7.21
CA ASN A 156 13.91 25.43 -7.63
C ASN A 156 14.85 26.64 -7.73
N PRO A 157 16.00 26.73 -7.02
CA PRO A 157 16.84 27.93 -6.99
C PRO A 157 17.87 28.04 -8.14
N TYR A 158 17.63 27.39 -9.28
CA TYR A 158 18.58 27.38 -10.41
C TYR A 158 18.00 27.89 -11.73
N GLU A 159 17.17 28.93 -11.71
CA GLU A 159 16.88 29.71 -12.91
C GLU A 159 17.07 31.18 -12.58
N ASP A 160 18.32 31.64 -12.61
CA ASP A 160 18.70 33.01 -12.97
C ASP A 160 20.22 33.03 -13.16
N GLY A 161 20.63 33.06 -14.41
CA GLY A 161 22.04 33.19 -14.76
C GLY A 161 22.28 33.05 -16.26
N MET A 162 21.72 33.96 -17.07
CA MET A 162 22.40 34.59 -18.21
C MET A 162 21.51 35.70 -18.79
#